data_1a807f09dcf0f2e97520ca3a19fce808
#
_entry.id   1a807f09dcf0f2e97520ca3a19fce808
#
_cell.length_a   1.000
_cell.length_b   1.000
_cell.length_c   1.000
_cell.angle_alpha   90.00
_cell.angle_beta   90.00
_cell.angle_gamma   90.00
#
_symmetry.space_group_name_H-M   'P 1'
#
loop_
_entity.id
_entity.type
_entity.pdbx_description
1 polymer ?
#
loop_
_entity_poly.entity_id
_entity_poly.type
_entity_poly.pdbx_seq_one_letter_code
_entity_poly.pdbx_strand_id
1 'polypeptide(L)'
;MINKENINIKKLPLGEVKLNQVNPRTISNKKLQELIQSVLLFPQMLRIRPMVVDKNNVVLGGNQRLTALTKIGGYKEHDLKAVLSLTKEYQSMTDKLKQDIISYWLTWIDKPEVEVIDASMLSPEKQAEFIAKDNLSYGEWDPVKLSQLFDVDQLSEWGFDGDIFKEVKKQQTDKPHDDGYSDEDAVRAPQIVKDGDIIKLGRHYLICGDSTNSHVYKQLLKFTGGQIDLLITDPPYNVDYEGKDGMKIQNDKFKTTQAFQNFLKSAFINACAALKPGGSMYVFYASVMHIAFEQALNESGLDVHEQLIWVKNSFILSRNDYHYKHEPVLYGWKPGAKHYFIDERDHSTVIEDEQLSELKKMNKSELINIINRIRDNVPTTVIRENKPTSNDIHPTMKPVPLIAYFITNSTREGDSVMDIFCGSGSTIIACEQTGRTAYGIELDKRYCDAIIDRWQKFSGLNIEIVGNINV
;
A
#
# COMPACT_ATOMS: atom_id res chain seq x y z
N MET A 1 -41.39 16.13 24.94
CA MET A 1 -41.89 14.86 24.36
C MET A 1 -41.70 14.93 22.86
N ILE A 2 -40.91 14.03 22.28
CA ILE A 2 -40.76 13.89 20.83
C ILE A 2 -42.04 13.18 20.39
N ASN A 3 -42.99 13.90 19.79
CA ASN A 3 -44.19 13.29 19.19
C ASN A 3 -43.71 12.36 18.05
N LYS A 4 -44.15 11.10 18.08
CA LYS A 4 -44.01 10.16 16.94
C LYS A 4 -45.03 10.54 15.88
N GLU A 5 -44.83 11.70 15.20
CA GLU A 5 -45.61 12.02 14.04
C GLU A 5 -45.10 11.17 12.87
N ASN A 6 -46.02 10.48 12.22
CA ASN A 6 -45.71 9.65 11.04
C ASN A 6 -45.22 10.57 9.92
N ILE A 7 -44.03 10.29 9.39
CA ILE A 7 -43.52 10.95 8.19
C ILE A 7 -44.49 10.62 7.05
N ASN A 8 -45.12 11.67 6.49
CA ASN A 8 -46.07 11.53 5.41
C ASN A 8 -45.36 11.71 4.06
N ILE A 9 -45.36 10.67 3.23
CA ILE A 9 -44.83 10.73 1.87
C ILE A 9 -46.00 11.06 0.93
N LYS A 10 -45.84 12.14 0.16
CA LYS A 10 -46.79 12.57 -0.87
C LYS A 10 -46.20 12.30 -2.25
N LYS A 11 -47.06 12.05 -3.21
CA LYS A 11 -46.72 12.03 -4.63
C LYS A 11 -47.27 13.29 -5.28
N LEU A 12 -46.39 14.09 -5.89
CA LEU A 12 -46.74 15.40 -6.48
C LEU A 12 -46.29 15.45 -7.95
N PRO A 13 -47.07 16.12 -8.82
CA PRO A 13 -46.54 16.53 -10.13
C PRO A 13 -45.29 17.40 -9.96
N LEU A 14 -44.27 17.17 -10.79
CA LEU A 14 -43.01 17.91 -10.69
C LEU A 14 -43.21 19.43 -10.75
N GLY A 15 -44.15 19.90 -11.59
CA GLY A 15 -44.45 21.32 -11.76
C GLY A 15 -45.09 22.00 -10.54
N GLU A 16 -45.60 21.24 -9.56
CA GLU A 16 -46.12 21.77 -8.30
C GLU A 16 -45.07 21.96 -7.23
N VAL A 17 -43.87 21.34 -7.39
CA VAL A 17 -42.76 21.45 -6.45
C VAL A 17 -41.91 22.67 -6.79
N LYS A 18 -41.67 23.52 -5.80
CA LYS A 18 -41.03 24.83 -5.98
C LYS A 18 -39.60 24.84 -5.40
N LEU A 19 -38.67 25.42 -6.15
CA LEU A 19 -37.31 25.69 -5.66
C LEU A 19 -37.35 26.66 -4.49
N ASN A 20 -36.56 26.37 -3.47
CA ASN A 20 -36.29 27.29 -2.38
C ASN A 20 -35.19 28.27 -2.80
N GLN A 21 -35.55 29.49 -3.06
CA GLN A 21 -34.62 30.53 -3.52
C GLN A 21 -33.68 31.05 -2.43
N VAL A 22 -34.01 30.83 -1.16
CA VAL A 22 -33.13 31.20 -0.03
C VAL A 22 -32.20 30.08 0.43
N ASN A 23 -32.15 28.96 -0.31
CA ASN A 23 -31.20 27.88 -0.01
C ASN A 23 -29.78 28.36 -0.26
N PRO A 24 -28.86 28.29 0.75
CA PRO A 24 -27.53 28.82 0.64
C PRO A 24 -26.60 27.98 -0.27
N ARG A 25 -27.03 26.77 -0.68
CA ARG A 25 -26.20 25.86 -1.45
C ARG A 25 -26.42 26.00 -2.95
N THR A 26 -25.34 26.36 -3.66
CA THR A 26 -25.30 26.45 -5.12
C THR A 26 -24.68 25.20 -5.75
N ILE A 27 -24.90 24.97 -7.03
CA ILE A 27 -24.32 23.89 -7.80
C ILE A 27 -23.70 24.43 -9.09
N SER A 28 -22.47 24.05 -9.43
CA SER A 28 -21.86 24.40 -10.70
C SER A 28 -22.49 23.60 -11.85
N ASN A 29 -22.40 24.13 -13.08
CA ASN A 29 -22.92 23.44 -14.26
C ASN A 29 -22.35 22.03 -14.44
N LYS A 30 -21.04 21.85 -14.15
CA LYS A 30 -20.38 20.55 -14.21
C LYS A 30 -21.00 19.57 -13.21
N LYS A 31 -21.09 19.95 -11.93
CA LYS A 31 -21.69 19.11 -10.89
C LYS A 31 -23.17 18.83 -11.11
N LEU A 32 -23.89 19.76 -11.74
CA LEU A 32 -25.27 19.51 -12.12
C LEU A 32 -25.40 18.45 -13.22
N GLN A 33 -24.50 18.44 -14.19
CA GLN A 33 -24.46 17.37 -15.20
C GLN A 33 -24.12 16.00 -14.58
N GLU A 34 -23.15 15.95 -13.68
CA GLU A 34 -22.83 14.73 -12.92
C GLU A 34 -24.03 14.23 -12.11
N LEU A 35 -24.77 15.14 -11.46
CA LEU A 35 -25.99 14.80 -10.73
C LEU A 35 -27.09 14.27 -11.67
N ILE A 36 -27.27 14.87 -12.84
CA ILE A 36 -28.23 14.41 -13.85
C ILE A 36 -27.88 12.99 -14.30
N GLN A 37 -26.63 12.72 -14.62
CA GLN A 37 -26.14 11.39 -14.99
C GLN A 37 -26.41 10.36 -13.89
N SER A 38 -26.07 10.69 -12.66
CA SER A 38 -26.32 9.83 -11.49
C SER A 38 -27.81 9.52 -11.30
N VAL A 39 -28.67 10.52 -11.43
CA VAL A 39 -30.14 10.34 -11.32
C VAL A 39 -30.65 9.49 -12.45
N LEU A 40 -30.17 9.69 -13.68
CA LEU A 40 -30.60 8.91 -14.85
C LEU A 40 -30.19 7.43 -14.73
N LEU A 41 -29.02 7.14 -14.20
CA LEU A 41 -28.51 5.77 -14.01
C LEU A 41 -29.15 5.06 -12.83
N PHE A 42 -29.47 5.79 -11.75
CA PHE A 42 -30.01 5.21 -10.52
C PHE A 42 -31.29 5.92 -10.05
N PRO A 43 -32.41 5.82 -10.79
CA PRO A 43 -33.66 6.51 -10.46
C PRO A 43 -34.28 6.10 -9.12
N GLN A 44 -33.96 4.90 -8.60
CA GLN A 44 -34.43 4.43 -7.30
C GLN A 44 -33.96 5.33 -6.14
N MET A 45 -32.81 6.02 -6.29
CA MET A 45 -32.34 6.99 -5.30
C MET A 45 -33.33 8.10 -4.98
N LEU A 46 -34.19 8.48 -5.93
CA LEU A 46 -35.24 9.47 -5.70
C LEU A 46 -36.28 9.01 -4.67
N ARG A 47 -36.54 7.70 -4.59
CA ARG A 47 -37.43 7.09 -3.61
C ARG A 47 -36.74 6.79 -2.28
N ILE A 48 -35.48 6.38 -2.31
CA ILE A 48 -34.66 6.10 -1.10
C ILE A 48 -34.37 7.40 -0.34
N ARG A 49 -34.16 8.50 -1.06
CA ARG A 49 -33.87 9.83 -0.51
C ARG A 49 -34.80 10.90 -1.13
N PRO A 50 -36.08 10.91 -0.78
CA PRO A 50 -37.04 11.85 -1.35
C PRO A 50 -36.70 13.30 -0.98
N MET A 51 -37.25 14.25 -1.76
CA MET A 51 -37.15 15.67 -1.42
C MET A 51 -38.05 15.97 -0.23
N VAL A 52 -37.68 16.94 0.58
CA VAL A 52 -38.49 17.42 1.73
C VAL A 52 -39.10 18.75 1.37
N VAL A 53 -40.42 18.91 1.55
CA VAL A 53 -41.14 20.12 1.20
C VAL A 53 -41.95 20.69 2.39
N ASP A 54 -42.16 21.99 2.35
CA ASP A 54 -43.09 22.69 3.27
C ASP A 54 -44.55 22.57 2.82
N LYS A 55 -45.45 23.23 3.55
CA LYS A 55 -46.90 23.29 3.23
C LYS A 55 -47.24 23.91 1.87
N ASN A 56 -46.34 24.68 1.26
CA ASN A 56 -46.52 25.34 -0.04
C ASN A 56 -45.78 24.60 -1.16
N ASN A 57 -45.33 23.37 -0.90
CA ASN A 57 -44.48 22.53 -1.77
C ASN A 57 -43.13 23.19 -2.12
N VAL A 58 -42.60 24.08 -1.25
CA VAL A 58 -41.26 24.64 -1.39
C VAL A 58 -40.26 23.67 -0.80
N VAL A 59 -39.20 23.36 -1.55
CA VAL A 59 -38.18 22.38 -1.13
C VAL A 59 -37.34 22.91 0.05
N LEU A 60 -37.36 22.19 1.15
CA LEU A 60 -36.48 22.42 2.32
C LEU A 60 -35.17 21.64 2.18
N GLY A 61 -35.23 20.42 1.62
CA GLY A 61 -34.06 19.58 1.33
C GLY A 61 -34.18 18.91 -0.05
N GLY A 62 -33.12 19.02 -0.87
CA GLY A 62 -33.05 18.43 -2.20
C GLY A 62 -33.23 19.40 -3.38
N ASN A 63 -32.98 20.70 -3.20
CA ASN A 63 -33.05 21.72 -4.26
C ASN A 63 -32.32 21.35 -5.56
N GLN A 64 -31.11 20.80 -5.42
CA GLN A 64 -30.27 20.39 -6.57
C GLN A 64 -30.91 19.22 -7.34
N ARG A 65 -31.56 18.28 -6.62
CA ARG A 65 -32.31 17.17 -7.24
C ARG A 65 -33.54 17.70 -8.02
N LEU A 66 -34.25 18.66 -7.47
CA LEU A 66 -35.35 19.32 -8.18
C LEU A 66 -34.85 19.99 -9.47
N THR A 67 -33.72 20.72 -9.39
CA THR A 67 -33.10 21.34 -10.56
C THR A 67 -32.73 20.32 -11.64
N ALA A 68 -32.14 19.18 -11.22
CA ALA A 68 -31.80 18.08 -12.14
C ALA A 68 -33.06 17.48 -12.80
N LEU A 69 -34.08 17.18 -12.01
CA LEU A 69 -35.34 16.60 -12.50
C LEU A 69 -36.10 17.55 -13.43
N THR A 70 -36.10 18.85 -13.16
CA THR A 70 -36.68 19.87 -14.04
C THR A 70 -35.98 19.88 -15.40
N LYS A 71 -34.66 19.73 -15.45
CA LYS A 71 -33.93 19.59 -16.72
C LYS A 71 -34.24 18.28 -17.43
N ILE A 72 -34.28 17.15 -16.72
CA ILE A 72 -34.62 15.84 -17.28
C ILE A 72 -36.03 15.84 -17.85
N GLY A 73 -36.96 16.50 -17.20
CA GLY A 73 -38.36 16.63 -17.69
C GLY A 73 -38.48 17.35 -19.04
N GLY A 74 -37.46 18.11 -19.44
CA GLY A 74 -37.42 18.73 -20.78
C GLY A 74 -36.66 17.92 -21.84
N TYR A 75 -36.11 16.72 -21.48
CA TYR A 75 -35.33 15.92 -22.42
C TYR A 75 -36.21 15.12 -23.38
N LYS A 76 -35.65 14.89 -24.56
CA LYS A 76 -36.13 13.91 -25.54
C LYS A 76 -35.27 12.67 -25.51
N GLU A 77 -35.65 11.62 -26.21
CA GLU A 77 -34.90 10.37 -26.27
C GLU A 77 -33.41 10.56 -26.66
N HIS A 78 -33.14 11.44 -27.63
CA HIS A 78 -31.78 11.72 -28.07
C HIS A 78 -30.93 12.43 -27.00
N ASP A 79 -31.57 13.31 -26.18
CA ASP A 79 -30.86 13.98 -25.06
C ASP A 79 -30.48 12.97 -23.96
N LEU A 80 -31.43 12.07 -23.61
CA LEU A 80 -31.16 10.99 -22.65
C LEU A 80 -29.99 10.11 -23.10
N LYS A 81 -30.01 9.69 -24.37
CA LYS A 81 -28.94 8.89 -24.95
C LYS A 81 -27.59 9.63 -24.95
N ALA A 82 -27.60 10.92 -25.33
CA ALA A 82 -26.39 11.74 -25.37
C ALA A 82 -25.75 11.89 -23.96
N VAL A 83 -26.57 12.21 -22.96
CA VAL A 83 -26.08 12.40 -21.58
C VAL A 83 -25.59 11.09 -20.98
N LEU A 84 -26.32 9.99 -21.16
CA LEU A 84 -25.95 8.67 -20.63
C LEU A 84 -24.70 8.09 -21.31
N SER A 85 -24.55 8.31 -22.63
CA SER A 85 -23.38 7.82 -23.38
C SER A 85 -22.04 8.43 -22.93
N LEU A 86 -22.07 9.50 -22.15
CA LEU A 86 -20.86 10.09 -21.56
C LEU A 86 -20.33 9.30 -20.36
N THR A 87 -21.11 8.35 -19.81
CA THR A 87 -20.71 7.56 -18.64
C THR A 87 -20.19 6.17 -19.04
N LYS A 88 -19.10 5.73 -18.44
CA LYS A 88 -18.54 4.38 -18.68
C LYS A 88 -19.51 3.31 -18.22
N GLU A 89 -20.23 3.56 -17.11
CA GLU A 89 -21.22 2.64 -16.57
C GLU A 89 -22.29 2.31 -17.62
N TYR A 90 -22.91 3.32 -18.23
CA TYR A 90 -23.91 3.10 -19.31
C TYR A 90 -23.30 2.42 -20.53
N GLN A 91 -22.06 2.79 -20.91
CA GLN A 91 -21.38 2.18 -22.05
C GLN A 91 -21.19 0.67 -21.87
N SER A 92 -20.89 0.22 -20.67
CA SER A 92 -20.66 -1.20 -20.33
C SER A 92 -21.92 -2.04 -20.17
N MET A 93 -23.12 -1.39 -20.13
CA MET A 93 -24.40 -2.09 -19.96
C MET A 93 -24.81 -2.86 -21.24
N THR A 94 -25.61 -3.91 -21.04
CA THR A 94 -26.24 -4.62 -22.16
C THR A 94 -27.27 -3.74 -22.85
N ASP A 95 -27.52 -3.98 -24.15
CA ASP A 95 -28.49 -3.18 -24.93
C ASP A 95 -29.88 -3.22 -24.31
N LYS A 96 -30.29 -4.36 -23.74
CA LYS A 96 -31.54 -4.49 -23.01
C LYS A 96 -31.64 -3.52 -21.84
N LEU A 97 -30.62 -3.46 -21.00
CA LEU A 97 -30.59 -2.58 -19.82
C LEU A 97 -30.58 -1.09 -20.23
N LYS A 98 -29.82 -0.75 -21.29
CA LYS A 98 -29.81 0.59 -21.87
C LYS A 98 -31.22 1.00 -22.33
N GLN A 99 -31.93 0.08 -22.96
CA GLN A 99 -33.29 0.32 -23.45
C GLN A 99 -34.30 0.44 -22.30
N ASP A 100 -34.15 -0.37 -21.25
CA ASP A 100 -35.02 -0.30 -20.07
C ASP A 100 -34.86 1.05 -19.35
N ILE A 101 -33.66 1.59 -19.21
CA ILE A 101 -33.38 2.91 -18.62
C ILE A 101 -34.02 4.01 -19.45
N ILE A 102 -33.83 4.01 -20.76
CA ILE A 102 -34.43 5.01 -21.67
C ILE A 102 -35.95 4.96 -21.59
N SER A 103 -36.57 3.77 -21.67
CA SER A 103 -38.01 3.57 -21.58
C SER A 103 -38.61 4.06 -20.26
N TYR A 104 -37.92 3.80 -19.15
CA TYR A 104 -38.29 4.31 -17.82
C TYR A 104 -38.37 5.84 -17.82
N TRP A 105 -37.35 6.52 -18.31
CA TRP A 105 -37.32 7.98 -18.31
C TRP A 105 -38.28 8.60 -19.30
N LEU A 106 -38.50 8.03 -20.47
CA LEU A 106 -39.50 8.51 -21.40
C LEU A 106 -40.91 8.40 -20.79
N THR A 107 -41.24 7.32 -20.12
CA THR A 107 -42.50 7.15 -19.39
C THR A 107 -42.64 8.17 -18.25
N TRP A 108 -41.53 8.45 -17.51
CA TRP A 108 -41.57 9.46 -16.46
C TRP A 108 -41.71 10.87 -17.01
N ILE A 109 -41.08 11.21 -18.14
CA ILE A 109 -41.15 12.52 -18.78
C ILE A 109 -42.59 12.81 -19.28
N ASP A 110 -43.30 11.80 -19.73
CA ASP A 110 -44.71 11.95 -20.18
C ASP A 110 -45.62 12.38 -19.01
N LYS A 111 -45.38 11.88 -17.82
CA LYS A 111 -46.09 12.24 -16.59
C LYS A 111 -45.13 12.41 -15.42
N PRO A 112 -44.42 13.57 -15.33
CA PRO A 112 -43.38 13.75 -14.33
C PRO A 112 -43.95 13.93 -12.92
N GLU A 113 -43.81 12.90 -12.10
CA GLU A 113 -44.23 12.88 -10.69
C GLU A 113 -43.08 12.56 -9.80
N VAL A 114 -43.06 13.13 -8.59
CA VAL A 114 -42.03 12.91 -7.59
C VAL A 114 -42.63 12.56 -6.23
N GLU A 115 -41.97 11.66 -5.51
CA GLU A 115 -42.28 11.39 -4.10
C GLU A 115 -41.55 12.41 -3.22
N VAL A 116 -42.28 13.05 -2.30
CA VAL A 116 -41.73 14.05 -1.38
C VAL A 116 -42.16 13.76 0.06
N ILE A 117 -41.33 14.14 1.01
CA ILE A 117 -41.68 14.13 2.43
C ILE A 117 -42.34 15.45 2.78
N ASP A 118 -43.54 15.37 3.34
CA ASP A 118 -44.26 16.53 3.83
C ASP A 118 -43.76 16.94 5.22
N ALA A 119 -43.05 18.08 5.27
CA ALA A 119 -42.57 18.69 6.52
C ALA A 119 -43.41 19.90 6.96
N SER A 120 -44.67 19.97 6.53
CA SER A 120 -45.62 21.05 6.89
C SER A 120 -45.88 21.18 8.37
N MET A 121 -45.60 20.11 9.16
CA MET A 121 -45.72 20.10 10.61
C MET A 121 -44.58 20.88 11.31
N LEU A 122 -43.50 21.21 10.64
CA LEU A 122 -42.43 21.97 11.23
C LEU A 122 -42.74 23.46 11.30
N SER A 123 -42.43 24.07 12.46
CA SER A 123 -42.51 25.55 12.56
C SER A 123 -41.45 26.21 11.63
N PRO A 124 -41.63 27.48 11.24
CA PRO A 124 -40.66 28.19 10.40
C PRO A 124 -39.22 28.14 10.93
N GLU A 125 -39.06 28.24 12.24
CA GLU A 125 -37.72 28.16 12.90
C GLU A 125 -37.12 26.76 12.72
N LYS A 126 -37.95 25.70 12.85
CA LYS A 126 -37.52 24.32 12.65
C LYS A 126 -37.23 24.00 11.19
N GLN A 127 -37.93 24.61 10.25
CA GLN A 127 -37.64 24.52 8.82
C GLN A 127 -36.30 25.17 8.48
N ALA A 128 -36.01 26.35 9.05
CA ALA A 128 -34.72 27.01 8.89
C ALA A 128 -33.57 26.19 9.51
N GLU A 129 -33.79 25.62 10.71
CA GLU A 129 -32.84 24.71 11.34
C GLU A 129 -32.58 23.47 10.49
N PHE A 130 -33.65 22.89 9.88
CA PHE A 130 -33.51 21.73 8.99
C PHE A 130 -32.69 22.08 7.76
N ILE A 131 -32.98 23.21 7.07
CA ILE A 131 -32.22 23.65 5.90
C ILE A 131 -30.73 23.79 6.24
N ALA A 132 -30.41 24.41 7.38
CA ALA A 132 -29.03 24.58 7.81
C ALA A 132 -28.34 23.24 8.07
N LYS A 133 -28.99 22.33 8.82
CA LYS A 133 -28.43 21.02 9.18
C LYS A 133 -28.33 20.05 8.00
N ASP A 134 -29.28 20.06 7.06
CA ASP A 134 -29.23 19.22 5.85
C ASP A 134 -28.08 19.63 4.90
N ASN A 135 -27.60 20.86 5.04
CA ASN A 135 -26.47 21.38 4.26
C ASN A 135 -25.12 21.27 4.98
N LEU A 136 -25.09 20.87 6.25
CA LEU A 136 -23.84 20.62 6.98
C LEU A 136 -23.31 19.23 6.67
N SER A 137 -22.01 19.16 6.38
CA SER A 137 -21.28 17.89 6.27
C SER A 137 -20.73 17.53 7.66
N TYR A 138 -21.35 16.59 8.34
CA TYR A 138 -20.91 16.13 9.66
C TYR A 138 -19.84 15.04 9.62
N GLY A 139 -19.49 14.53 8.45
CA GLY A 139 -18.50 13.51 8.25
C GLY A 139 -17.46 13.91 7.21
N GLU A 140 -16.23 13.49 7.44
CA GLU A 140 -15.19 13.51 6.43
C GLU A 140 -15.12 12.14 5.75
N TRP A 141 -14.84 12.14 4.45
CA TRP A 141 -14.61 10.91 3.73
C TRP A 141 -13.20 10.41 4.04
N ASP A 142 -13.09 9.16 4.40
CA ASP A 142 -11.82 8.46 4.45
C ASP A 142 -11.47 7.97 3.02
N PRO A 143 -10.50 8.60 2.35
CA PRO A 143 -10.20 8.26 0.95
C PRO A 143 -9.68 6.85 0.78
N VAL A 144 -8.98 6.32 1.81
CA VAL A 144 -8.42 4.96 1.80
C VAL A 144 -9.55 3.94 1.86
N LYS A 145 -10.50 4.11 2.78
CA LYS A 145 -11.68 3.23 2.87
C LYS A 145 -12.56 3.29 1.63
N LEU A 146 -12.74 4.50 1.06
CA LEU A 146 -13.50 4.65 -0.20
C LEU A 146 -12.85 3.88 -1.35
N SER A 147 -11.54 3.99 -1.51
CA SER A 147 -10.81 3.28 -2.57
C SER A 147 -10.72 1.77 -2.36
N GLN A 148 -10.90 1.29 -1.13
CA GLN A 148 -11.02 -0.15 -0.81
C GLN A 148 -12.40 -0.71 -1.17
N LEU A 149 -13.45 0.11 -1.10
CA LEU A 149 -14.83 -0.29 -1.35
C LEU A 149 -15.24 -0.13 -2.81
N PHE A 150 -14.68 0.87 -3.49
CA PHE A 150 -15.07 1.27 -4.84
C PHE A 150 -13.84 1.61 -5.69
N ASP A 151 -13.93 1.36 -6.98
CA ASP A 151 -12.91 1.80 -7.94
C ASP A 151 -12.83 3.34 -7.99
N VAL A 152 -11.61 3.90 -8.02
CA VAL A 152 -11.38 5.35 -7.98
C VAL A 152 -11.98 6.05 -9.21
N ASP A 153 -11.98 5.39 -10.37
CA ASP A 153 -12.59 5.94 -11.58
C ASP A 153 -14.12 5.97 -11.45
N GLN A 154 -14.73 4.93 -10.85
CA GLN A 154 -16.17 4.92 -10.52
C GLN A 154 -16.53 6.03 -9.53
N LEU A 155 -15.73 6.22 -8.48
CA LEU A 155 -15.97 7.29 -7.51
C LEU A 155 -15.90 8.68 -8.16
N SER A 156 -14.97 8.86 -9.10
CA SER A 156 -14.87 10.09 -9.88
C SER A 156 -16.09 10.30 -10.79
N GLU A 157 -16.62 9.25 -11.41
CA GLU A 157 -17.87 9.29 -12.20
C GLU A 157 -19.09 9.61 -11.32
N TRP A 158 -19.10 9.20 -10.06
CA TRP A 158 -20.15 9.52 -9.09
C TRP A 158 -20.03 10.92 -8.49
N GLY A 159 -19.03 11.71 -8.93
CA GLY A 159 -18.87 13.12 -8.57
C GLY A 159 -18.02 13.36 -7.33
N PHE A 160 -17.23 12.35 -6.88
CA PHE A 160 -16.19 12.57 -5.89
C PHE A 160 -15.05 13.39 -6.51
N ASP A 161 -14.55 14.36 -5.75
CA ASP A 161 -13.45 15.19 -6.21
C ASP A 161 -12.16 14.35 -6.30
N GLY A 162 -11.53 14.36 -7.48
CA GLY A 162 -10.27 13.62 -7.70
C GLY A 162 -9.14 14.04 -6.76
N ASP A 163 -9.22 15.24 -6.18
CA ASP A 163 -8.24 15.73 -5.21
C ASP A 163 -8.27 14.94 -3.89
N ILE A 164 -9.43 14.41 -3.49
CA ILE A 164 -9.55 13.49 -2.35
C ILE A 164 -8.70 12.22 -2.54
N PHE A 165 -8.53 11.78 -3.78
CA PHE A 165 -7.78 10.56 -4.11
C PHE A 165 -6.34 10.82 -4.55
N LYS A 166 -5.86 12.08 -4.58
CA LYS A 166 -4.46 12.37 -4.92
C LYS A 166 -3.48 11.67 -3.96
N GLU A 167 -3.79 11.66 -2.66
CA GLU A 167 -2.99 10.95 -1.66
C GLU A 167 -3.11 9.43 -1.81
N VAL A 168 -4.31 8.92 -2.12
CA VAL A 168 -4.51 7.47 -2.36
C VAL A 168 -3.82 7.03 -3.65
N LYS A 169 -3.92 7.82 -4.74
CA LYS A 169 -3.17 7.55 -5.97
C LYS A 169 -1.67 7.64 -5.74
N LYS A 170 -1.21 8.61 -4.95
CA LYS A 170 0.18 8.70 -4.53
C LYS A 170 0.60 7.47 -3.72
N GLN A 171 -0.22 7.01 -2.76
CA GLN A 171 0.04 5.78 -2.01
C GLN A 171 -0.03 4.50 -2.86
N GLN A 172 -0.84 4.46 -3.93
CA GLN A 172 -0.91 3.33 -4.87
C GLN A 172 0.26 3.32 -5.86
N THR A 173 0.76 4.50 -6.27
CA THR A 173 1.99 4.62 -7.06
C THR A 173 3.24 4.48 -6.19
N ASP A 174 3.14 4.70 -4.87
CA ASP A 174 4.22 4.67 -3.90
C ASP A 174 4.34 3.30 -3.18
N LYS A 175 3.57 2.25 -3.59
CA LYS A 175 3.85 0.90 -3.09
C LYS A 175 5.25 0.50 -3.52
N PRO A 176 6.07 -0.01 -2.59
CA PRO A 176 7.39 -0.51 -2.92
C PRO A 176 7.32 -1.52 -4.06
N HIS A 177 8.15 -1.32 -5.06
CA HIS A 177 8.19 -2.10 -6.29
C HIS A 177 9.63 -2.38 -6.71
N ASP A 178 9.83 -3.43 -7.51
CA ASP A 178 11.13 -3.71 -8.10
C ASP A 178 11.49 -2.61 -9.10
N ASP A 179 12.72 -2.13 -9.01
CA ASP A 179 13.25 -1.01 -9.79
C ASP A 179 13.69 -1.41 -11.22
N GLY A 180 13.59 -2.70 -11.55
CA GLY A 180 13.95 -3.23 -12.86
C GLY A 180 15.46 -3.29 -13.11
N TYR A 181 16.31 -3.05 -12.10
CA TYR A 181 17.77 -3.15 -12.24
C TYR A 181 18.19 -4.60 -12.49
N SER A 182 18.97 -4.82 -13.54
CA SER A 182 19.39 -6.15 -13.98
C SER A 182 20.85 -6.43 -13.63
N ASP A 183 21.22 -7.71 -13.70
CA ASP A 183 22.64 -8.13 -13.54
C ASP A 183 23.51 -7.64 -14.69
N GLU A 184 22.96 -7.46 -15.88
CA GLU A 184 23.68 -6.83 -16.98
C GLU A 184 24.03 -5.36 -16.67
N ASP A 185 23.13 -4.64 -15.97
CA ASP A 185 23.40 -3.29 -15.49
C ASP A 185 24.53 -3.32 -14.46
N ALA A 186 24.50 -4.25 -13.50
CA ALA A 186 25.54 -4.41 -12.50
C ALA A 186 26.93 -4.68 -13.08
N VAL A 187 27.01 -5.52 -14.13
CA VAL A 187 28.26 -5.80 -14.83
C VAL A 187 28.79 -4.58 -15.58
N ARG A 188 27.90 -3.72 -16.06
CA ARG A 188 28.26 -2.49 -16.78
C ARG A 188 28.49 -1.27 -15.90
N ALA A 189 28.29 -1.40 -14.59
CA ALA A 189 28.46 -0.28 -13.66
C ALA A 189 29.89 0.29 -13.73
N PRO A 190 30.06 1.61 -13.69
CA PRO A 190 31.37 2.25 -13.66
C PRO A 190 32.16 1.84 -12.43
N GLN A 191 33.42 1.44 -12.60
CA GLN A 191 34.29 1.04 -11.48
C GLN A 191 34.98 2.29 -10.88
N ILE A 192 34.42 2.79 -9.80
CA ILE A 192 34.89 4.04 -9.14
C ILE A 192 35.28 3.81 -7.66
N VAL A 193 34.76 2.77 -7.02
CA VAL A 193 34.91 2.52 -5.58
C VAL A 193 36.28 1.92 -5.25
N LYS A 194 36.87 2.40 -4.15
CA LYS A 194 38.10 1.88 -3.53
C LYS A 194 37.80 1.23 -2.20
N ASP A 195 38.67 0.29 -1.78
CA ASP A 195 38.54 -0.33 -0.47
C ASP A 195 38.58 0.75 0.62
N GLY A 196 37.58 0.69 1.50
CA GLY A 196 37.42 1.61 2.59
C GLY A 196 36.61 2.88 2.28
N ASP A 197 36.20 3.11 1.05
CA ASP A 197 35.42 4.31 0.71
C ASP A 197 34.09 4.34 1.47
N ILE A 198 33.75 5.55 1.92
CA ILE A 198 32.46 5.89 2.53
C ILE A 198 31.69 6.73 1.51
N ILE A 199 30.60 6.18 1.01
CA ILE A 199 29.79 6.73 -0.07
C ILE A 199 28.46 7.23 0.51
N LYS A 200 28.11 8.48 0.24
CA LYS A 200 26.82 9.05 0.54
C LYS A 200 25.93 9.01 -0.69
N LEU A 201 24.76 8.42 -0.55
CA LEU A 201 23.73 8.19 -1.56
C LEU A 201 22.46 8.96 -1.13
N GLY A 202 22.42 10.27 -1.42
CA GLY A 202 21.38 11.16 -0.88
C GLY A 202 21.39 11.16 0.65
N ARG A 203 20.37 10.54 1.28
CA ARG A 203 20.29 10.36 2.75
C ARG A 203 20.96 9.08 3.24
N HIS A 204 21.28 8.12 2.35
CA HIS A 204 21.85 6.82 2.70
C HIS A 204 23.37 6.85 2.72
N TYR A 205 23.97 5.85 3.37
CA TYR A 205 25.41 5.68 3.45
C TYR A 205 25.79 4.23 3.15
N LEU A 206 26.86 4.07 2.36
CA LEU A 206 27.46 2.77 2.03
C LEU A 206 28.96 2.82 2.34
N ILE A 207 29.47 1.77 3.00
CA ILE A 207 30.91 1.60 3.21
C ILE A 207 31.36 0.37 2.46
N CYS A 208 32.40 0.53 1.64
CA CYS A 208 33.15 -0.59 1.07
C CYS A 208 34.08 -1.17 2.15
N GLY A 209 33.64 -2.27 2.82
CA GLY A 209 34.40 -2.79 3.97
C GLY A 209 33.91 -4.12 4.48
N ASP A 210 34.70 -4.69 5.40
CA ASP A 210 34.40 -5.98 6.01
C ASP A 210 33.47 -5.84 7.22
N SER A 211 32.34 -6.52 7.20
CA SER A 211 31.31 -6.53 8.26
C SER A 211 31.81 -7.19 9.56
N THR A 212 32.90 -7.97 9.53
CA THR A 212 33.51 -8.51 10.75
C THR A 212 34.41 -7.50 11.46
N ASN A 213 34.77 -6.38 10.81
CA ASN A 213 35.65 -5.36 11.36
C ASN A 213 34.87 -4.27 12.11
N SER A 214 35.03 -4.19 13.44
CA SER A 214 34.38 -3.20 14.29
C SER A 214 34.70 -1.75 13.94
N HIS A 215 35.84 -1.47 13.28
CA HIS A 215 36.19 -0.13 12.85
C HIS A 215 35.25 0.40 11.79
N VAL A 216 34.77 -0.43 10.86
CA VAL A 216 33.79 -0.09 9.84
C VAL A 216 32.50 0.46 10.48
N TYR A 217 32.00 -0.22 11.50
CA TYR A 217 30.80 0.23 12.23
C TYR A 217 31.02 1.55 12.98
N LYS A 218 32.20 1.75 13.59
CA LYS A 218 32.53 3.03 14.24
C LYS A 218 32.51 4.20 13.27
N GLN A 219 32.92 3.98 12.02
CA GLN A 219 32.85 5.02 10.99
C GLN A 219 31.40 5.22 10.51
N LEU A 220 30.66 4.13 10.26
CA LEU A 220 29.25 4.19 9.84
C LEU A 220 28.39 4.95 10.86
N LEU A 221 28.55 4.67 12.14
CA LEU A 221 27.80 5.28 13.23
C LEU A 221 28.03 6.78 13.39
N LYS A 222 29.08 7.36 12.81
CA LYS A 222 29.27 8.83 12.78
C LYS A 222 28.17 9.55 11.98
N PHE A 223 27.53 8.85 11.07
CA PHE A 223 26.50 9.41 10.18
C PHE A 223 25.07 9.09 10.62
N THR A 224 24.87 8.24 11.64
CA THR A 224 23.54 7.78 12.05
C THR A 224 22.86 8.73 13.05
N GLY A 225 23.58 9.66 13.65
CA GLY A 225 23.07 10.48 14.75
C GLY A 225 22.75 9.71 16.04
N GLY A 226 22.99 8.40 16.07
CA GLY A 226 22.69 7.51 17.21
C GLY A 226 22.83 6.02 16.85
N GLN A 227 22.07 5.19 17.55
CA GLN A 227 22.00 3.75 17.26
C GLN A 227 20.98 3.46 16.16
N ILE A 228 21.13 2.32 15.50
CA ILE A 228 20.30 1.83 14.40
C ILE A 228 18.98 1.23 14.91
N ASP A 229 17.90 1.43 14.18
CA ASP A 229 16.55 0.95 14.53
C ASP A 229 16.28 -0.49 14.08
N LEU A 230 16.79 -0.89 12.92
CA LEU A 230 16.55 -2.19 12.28
C LEU A 230 17.82 -2.75 11.64
N LEU A 231 18.09 -4.03 11.85
CA LEU A 231 19.02 -4.84 11.06
C LEU A 231 18.21 -5.69 10.07
N ILE A 232 18.46 -5.57 8.77
CA ILE A 232 17.98 -6.49 7.75
C ILE A 232 19.14 -6.89 6.86
N THR A 233 19.39 -8.19 6.69
CA THR A 233 20.64 -8.60 6.03
C THR A 233 20.57 -10.03 5.49
N ASP A 234 21.36 -10.29 4.44
CA ASP A 234 21.46 -11.56 3.71
C ASP A 234 22.92 -12.02 3.64
N PRO A 235 23.45 -12.63 4.73
CA PRO A 235 24.85 -13.09 4.76
C PRO A 235 25.12 -14.23 3.77
N PRO A 236 26.39 -14.50 3.41
CA PRO A 236 26.77 -15.72 2.69
C PRO A 236 26.27 -16.98 3.41
N TYR A 237 25.87 -18.01 2.63
CA TYR A 237 25.22 -19.22 3.19
C TYR A 237 26.16 -20.41 3.37
N ASN A 238 27.45 -20.26 3.04
CA ASN A 238 28.44 -21.32 3.04
C ASN A 238 28.09 -22.53 2.14
N VAL A 239 27.55 -22.22 0.95
CA VAL A 239 27.11 -23.21 -0.04
C VAL A 239 28.01 -23.27 -1.26
N ASP A 240 29.16 -22.56 -1.25
CA ASP A 240 30.16 -22.48 -2.34
C ASP A 240 29.52 -22.11 -3.68
N TYR A 241 28.68 -21.03 -3.62
CA TYR A 241 27.93 -20.58 -4.79
C TYR A 241 28.85 -19.98 -5.85
N GLU A 242 28.68 -20.46 -7.11
CA GLU A 242 29.33 -19.91 -8.28
C GLU A 242 28.27 -19.57 -9.33
N GLY A 243 28.20 -18.30 -9.74
CA GLY A 243 27.30 -17.82 -10.78
C GLY A 243 27.68 -18.39 -12.16
N LYS A 244 26.74 -18.35 -13.12
CA LYS A 244 26.97 -18.79 -14.52
C LYS A 244 28.07 -17.98 -15.22
N ASP A 245 28.30 -16.77 -14.75
CA ASP A 245 29.32 -15.82 -15.20
C ASP A 245 30.68 -15.98 -14.49
N GLY A 246 30.82 -16.99 -13.63
CA GLY A 246 32.02 -17.26 -12.82
C GLY A 246 32.19 -16.32 -11.63
N MET A 247 31.24 -15.44 -11.34
CA MET A 247 31.27 -14.63 -10.11
C MET A 247 31.04 -15.50 -8.89
N LYS A 248 31.91 -15.37 -7.90
CA LYS A 248 31.83 -16.06 -6.61
C LYS A 248 31.47 -15.09 -5.52
N ILE A 249 30.59 -15.50 -4.61
CA ILE A 249 30.31 -14.75 -3.40
C ILE A 249 31.53 -14.86 -2.47
N GLN A 250 32.07 -13.72 -2.06
CA GLN A 250 33.16 -13.70 -1.10
C GLN A 250 32.68 -14.26 0.24
N ASN A 251 33.53 -15.03 0.93
CA ASN A 251 33.21 -15.68 2.21
C ASN A 251 32.05 -16.69 2.17
N ASP A 252 31.77 -17.31 1.01
CA ASP A 252 30.72 -18.36 0.87
C ASP A 252 31.29 -19.78 0.94
N LYS A 253 32.58 -19.94 1.29
CA LYS A 253 33.22 -21.24 1.44
C LYS A 253 34.15 -21.32 2.67
N PHE A 254 33.65 -21.95 3.71
CA PHE A 254 34.43 -22.25 4.91
C PHE A 254 34.74 -23.76 5.01
N LYS A 255 35.91 -24.08 5.53
CA LYS A 255 36.33 -25.48 5.67
C LYS A 255 35.54 -26.25 6.72
N THR A 256 34.97 -25.58 7.70
CA THR A 256 34.16 -26.18 8.77
C THR A 256 32.97 -25.29 9.12
N THR A 257 31.91 -25.90 9.59
CA THR A 257 30.73 -25.18 10.12
C THR A 257 31.09 -24.23 11.26
N GLN A 258 32.04 -24.63 12.13
CA GLN A 258 32.51 -23.78 13.22
C GLN A 258 33.21 -22.51 12.73
N ALA A 259 34.05 -22.60 11.68
CA ALA A 259 34.69 -21.42 11.10
C ALA A 259 33.64 -20.46 10.50
N PHE A 260 32.62 -20.99 9.85
CA PHE A 260 31.51 -20.23 9.34
C PHE A 260 30.70 -19.57 10.46
N GLN A 261 30.37 -20.31 11.52
CA GLN A 261 29.66 -19.75 12.68
C GLN A 261 30.46 -18.63 13.34
N ASN A 262 31.76 -18.76 13.47
CA ASN A 262 32.62 -17.71 14.02
C ASN A 262 32.66 -16.46 13.16
N PHE A 263 32.63 -16.62 11.83
CA PHE A 263 32.51 -15.50 10.88
C PHE A 263 31.16 -14.75 11.08
N LEU A 264 30.04 -15.45 11.08
CA LEU A 264 28.71 -14.89 11.33
C LEU A 264 28.65 -14.18 12.68
N LYS A 265 29.13 -14.84 13.75
CA LYS A 265 29.20 -14.28 15.10
C LYS A 265 29.98 -12.97 15.15
N SER A 266 31.12 -12.89 14.48
CA SER A 266 31.93 -11.68 14.44
C SER A 266 31.18 -10.49 13.79
N ALA A 267 30.48 -10.74 12.68
CA ALA A 267 29.66 -9.73 12.03
C ALA A 267 28.47 -9.33 12.91
N PHE A 268 27.73 -10.29 13.48
CA PHE A 268 26.55 -10.03 14.31
C PHE A 268 26.86 -9.36 15.64
N ILE A 269 28.04 -9.62 16.29
CA ILE A 269 28.49 -8.87 17.48
C ILE A 269 28.57 -7.36 17.15
N ASN A 270 29.21 -7.02 16.03
CA ASN A 270 29.32 -5.63 15.61
C ASN A 270 27.95 -5.00 15.27
N ALA A 271 27.09 -5.74 14.57
CA ALA A 271 25.74 -5.29 14.24
C ALA A 271 24.90 -5.09 15.52
N CYS A 272 24.97 -6.03 16.47
CA CYS A 272 24.30 -5.92 17.77
C CYS A 272 24.78 -4.69 18.55
N ALA A 273 26.08 -4.39 18.53
CA ALA A 273 26.62 -3.19 19.18
C ALA A 273 26.05 -1.89 18.56
N ALA A 274 25.85 -1.87 17.24
CA ALA A 274 25.26 -0.72 16.52
C ALA A 274 23.75 -0.60 16.70
N LEU A 275 23.03 -1.70 16.93
CA LEU A 275 21.59 -1.75 17.06
C LEU A 275 21.15 -1.20 18.44
N LYS A 276 20.08 -0.40 18.50
CA LYS A 276 19.50 0.07 19.77
C LYS A 276 18.84 -1.07 20.54
N PRO A 277 18.71 -0.98 21.88
CA PRO A 277 17.84 -1.89 22.63
C PRO A 277 16.41 -1.86 22.07
N GLY A 278 15.82 -3.04 21.82
CA GLY A 278 14.53 -3.18 21.14
C GLY A 278 14.58 -2.99 19.61
N GLY A 279 15.76 -2.74 19.02
CA GLY A 279 15.92 -2.74 17.56
C GLY A 279 15.69 -4.13 16.98
N SER A 280 14.84 -4.23 15.96
CA SER A 280 14.46 -5.50 15.33
C SER A 280 15.51 -6.02 14.37
N MET A 281 15.46 -7.32 14.06
CA MET A 281 16.33 -7.92 13.04
C MET A 281 15.56 -8.89 12.14
N TYR A 282 15.96 -8.92 10.87
CA TYR A 282 15.58 -9.92 9.87
C TYR A 282 16.87 -10.45 9.22
N VAL A 283 17.11 -11.74 9.34
CA VAL A 283 18.34 -12.38 8.79
C VAL A 283 17.92 -13.52 7.89
N PHE A 284 18.20 -13.39 6.60
CA PHE A 284 17.98 -14.45 5.62
C PHE A 284 19.05 -15.54 5.82
N TYR A 285 18.68 -16.80 5.55
CA TYR A 285 19.61 -17.91 5.70
C TYR A 285 19.22 -19.14 4.87
N ALA A 286 20.15 -20.07 4.67
CA ALA A 286 19.83 -21.36 4.08
C ALA A 286 19.34 -22.34 5.16
N SER A 287 18.24 -23.07 4.90
CA SER A 287 17.63 -24.02 5.84
C SER A 287 18.64 -25.04 6.42
N VAL A 288 19.62 -25.45 5.61
CA VAL A 288 20.67 -26.42 6.04
C VAL A 288 21.69 -25.84 7.04
N MET A 289 21.76 -24.50 7.16
CA MET A 289 22.66 -23.78 8.07
C MET A 289 21.93 -23.17 9.27
N HIS A 290 20.66 -23.50 9.51
CA HIS A 290 19.82 -22.94 10.57
C HIS A 290 20.53 -22.85 11.93
N ILE A 291 21.11 -23.97 12.40
CA ILE A 291 21.78 -24.03 13.71
C ILE A 291 22.94 -23.01 13.80
N ALA A 292 23.74 -22.91 12.75
CA ALA A 292 24.90 -22.01 12.74
C ALA A 292 24.48 -20.53 12.81
N PHE A 293 23.39 -20.17 12.09
CA PHE A 293 22.84 -18.81 12.11
C PHE A 293 22.23 -18.46 13.45
N GLU A 294 21.33 -19.33 13.97
CA GLU A 294 20.64 -19.08 15.23
C GLU A 294 21.62 -18.98 16.41
N GLN A 295 22.61 -19.91 16.50
CA GLN A 295 23.63 -19.84 17.53
C GLN A 295 24.49 -18.58 17.42
N ALA A 296 24.93 -18.20 16.21
CA ALA A 296 25.71 -16.99 16.00
C ALA A 296 24.96 -15.72 16.43
N LEU A 297 23.65 -15.63 16.14
CA LEU A 297 22.80 -14.51 16.56
C LEU A 297 22.65 -14.47 18.08
N ASN A 298 22.24 -15.56 18.71
CA ASN A 298 22.04 -15.64 20.16
C ASN A 298 23.36 -15.36 20.93
N GLU A 299 24.47 -15.91 20.46
CA GLU A 299 25.80 -15.66 21.06
C GLU A 299 26.32 -14.23 20.83
N SER A 300 25.75 -13.48 19.88
CA SER A 300 26.07 -12.07 19.66
C SER A 300 25.21 -11.10 20.49
N GLY A 301 24.21 -11.61 21.24
CA GLY A 301 23.29 -10.82 22.06
C GLY A 301 22.04 -10.37 21.34
N LEU A 302 21.65 -11.05 20.25
CA LEU A 302 20.41 -10.86 19.51
C LEU A 302 19.49 -12.05 19.76
N ASP A 303 18.28 -11.81 20.26
CA ASP A 303 17.33 -12.88 20.58
C ASP A 303 16.49 -13.23 19.33
N VAL A 304 16.58 -14.48 18.89
CA VAL A 304 15.73 -15.03 17.83
C VAL A 304 14.37 -15.42 18.43
N HIS A 305 13.28 -14.95 17.83
CA HIS A 305 11.92 -15.19 18.30
C HIS A 305 11.06 -15.97 17.32
N GLU A 306 11.17 -15.69 16.03
CA GLU A 306 10.33 -16.29 15.01
C GLU A 306 11.13 -16.67 13.75
N GLN A 307 10.69 -17.71 13.08
CA GLN A 307 11.13 -18.07 11.75
C GLN A 307 10.04 -17.70 10.74
N LEU A 308 10.38 -16.88 9.78
CA LEU A 308 9.51 -16.51 8.67
C LEU A 308 9.88 -17.32 7.44
N ILE A 309 8.94 -17.54 6.55
CA ILE A 309 9.14 -18.29 5.30
C ILE A 309 8.74 -17.42 4.12
N TRP A 310 9.72 -17.02 3.33
CA TRP A 310 9.45 -16.41 2.03
C TRP A 310 9.22 -17.47 0.97
N VAL A 311 8.01 -17.56 0.42
CA VAL A 311 7.65 -18.50 -0.64
C VAL A 311 7.87 -17.84 -2.00
N LYS A 312 8.72 -18.45 -2.82
CA LYS A 312 9.04 -18.00 -4.19
C LYS A 312 7.95 -18.46 -5.19
N ASN A 313 7.83 -17.75 -6.31
CA ASN A 313 6.97 -18.13 -7.42
C ASN A 313 7.41 -19.43 -8.12
N SER A 314 8.73 -19.68 -8.18
CA SER A 314 9.33 -20.88 -8.80
C SER A 314 10.25 -21.60 -7.80
N PHE A 315 10.42 -22.89 -7.97
CA PHE A 315 11.43 -23.66 -7.24
C PHE A 315 12.80 -23.61 -7.95
N ILE A 316 13.86 -23.84 -7.20
CA ILE A 316 15.22 -23.96 -7.73
C ILE A 316 15.49 -25.46 -7.95
N LEU A 317 15.80 -25.81 -9.20
CA LEU A 317 16.25 -27.16 -9.52
C LEU A 317 17.55 -27.45 -8.78
N SER A 318 17.54 -28.46 -7.94
CA SER A 318 18.69 -28.92 -7.18
C SER A 318 18.84 -30.44 -7.28
N ARG A 319 19.95 -30.96 -6.76
CA ARG A 319 20.17 -32.42 -6.65
C ARG A 319 19.47 -33.05 -5.45
N ASN A 320 18.70 -32.26 -4.69
CA ASN A 320 17.93 -32.74 -3.53
C ASN A 320 16.67 -33.46 -3.96
N ASP A 321 16.13 -34.36 -3.14
CA ASP A 321 14.87 -35.06 -3.39
C ASP A 321 13.68 -34.08 -3.45
N TYR A 322 13.73 -33.02 -2.64
CA TYR A 322 12.73 -31.93 -2.65
C TYR A 322 13.39 -30.63 -3.07
N HIS A 323 12.78 -29.95 -4.05
CA HIS A 323 13.28 -28.66 -4.53
C HIS A 323 12.82 -27.52 -3.65
N TYR A 324 13.74 -26.66 -3.23
CA TYR A 324 13.44 -25.48 -2.43
C TYR A 324 12.60 -24.47 -3.21
N LYS A 325 11.40 -24.19 -2.71
CA LYS A 325 10.51 -23.15 -3.20
C LYS A 325 10.36 -22.01 -2.17
N HIS A 326 11.20 -21.98 -1.17
CA HIS A 326 11.16 -20.96 -0.12
C HIS A 326 12.56 -20.60 0.34
N GLU A 327 12.66 -19.46 1.01
CA GLU A 327 13.81 -19.09 1.84
C GLU A 327 13.31 -18.74 3.24
N PRO A 328 13.95 -19.23 4.29
CA PRO A 328 13.64 -18.87 5.66
C PRO A 328 14.33 -17.57 6.06
N VAL A 329 13.71 -16.84 7.01
CA VAL A 329 14.22 -15.62 7.62
C VAL A 329 14.08 -15.72 9.12
N LEU A 330 15.15 -15.50 9.89
CA LEU A 330 15.09 -15.36 11.33
C LEU A 330 14.67 -13.94 11.69
N TYR A 331 13.63 -13.83 12.50
CA TYR A 331 13.15 -12.57 13.06
C TYR A 331 13.35 -12.55 14.56
N GLY A 332 13.74 -11.39 15.07
CA GLY A 332 13.94 -11.16 16.49
C GLY A 332 14.35 -9.71 16.76
N TRP A 333 14.93 -9.47 17.93
CA TRP A 333 15.37 -8.14 18.34
C TRP A 333 16.47 -8.18 19.39
N LYS A 334 17.16 -7.04 19.56
CA LYS A 334 18.09 -6.84 20.65
C LYS A 334 17.32 -6.65 21.95
N PRO A 335 17.62 -7.43 23.02
CA PRO A 335 16.98 -7.27 24.32
C PRO A 335 17.29 -5.90 24.95
N GLY A 336 16.51 -5.53 25.97
CA GLY A 336 16.72 -4.34 26.78
C GLY A 336 15.68 -3.24 26.63
N ALA A 337 14.84 -3.27 25.58
CA ALA A 337 13.67 -2.40 25.42
C ALA A 337 12.55 -3.09 24.61
N LYS A 338 11.35 -2.51 24.60
CA LYS A 338 10.24 -2.97 23.74
C LYS A 338 10.61 -2.69 22.27
N HIS A 339 10.50 -3.72 21.41
CA HIS A 339 10.65 -3.54 19.96
C HIS A 339 9.42 -2.85 19.36
N TYR A 340 9.63 -2.16 18.26
CA TYR A 340 8.52 -1.63 17.45
C TYR A 340 8.06 -2.69 16.45
N PHE A 341 6.73 -2.86 16.37
CA PHE A 341 6.05 -3.56 15.30
C PHE A 341 4.75 -2.83 15.00
N ILE A 342 4.29 -2.83 13.75
CA ILE A 342 3.01 -2.18 13.41
C ILE A 342 1.87 -2.76 14.25
N ASP A 343 0.95 -1.91 14.68
CA ASP A 343 -0.13 -2.29 15.62
C ASP A 343 -1.30 -3.05 14.95
N GLU A 344 -1.25 -3.32 13.66
CA GLU A 344 -2.28 -4.06 12.92
C GLU A 344 -2.27 -5.57 13.26
N ARG A 345 -2.44 -5.88 14.55
CA ARG A 345 -2.58 -7.26 15.08
C ARG A 345 -4.01 -7.75 15.14
N ASP A 346 -4.98 -6.94 14.71
CA ASP A 346 -6.41 -7.14 14.93
C ASP A 346 -7.05 -8.16 13.99
N HIS A 347 -6.28 -8.77 13.11
CA HIS A 347 -6.78 -9.77 12.17
C HIS A 347 -6.42 -11.17 12.64
N SER A 348 -7.40 -11.84 13.26
CA SER A 348 -7.31 -13.26 13.59
C SER A 348 -7.16 -14.10 12.31
N THR A 349 -6.26 -15.09 12.33
CA THR A 349 -6.21 -16.16 11.31
C THR A 349 -7.32 -17.19 11.52
N VAL A 350 -8.11 -17.06 12.59
CA VAL A 350 -9.26 -17.92 12.93
C VAL A 350 -10.54 -17.17 12.60
N ILE A 351 -11.33 -17.70 11.66
CA ILE A 351 -12.68 -17.24 11.34
C ILE A 351 -13.62 -17.94 12.30
N GLU A 352 -14.27 -17.19 13.21
CA GLU A 352 -15.24 -17.73 14.15
C GLU A 352 -16.57 -18.06 13.46
N ASP A 353 -17.34 -19.01 14.02
CA ASP A 353 -18.56 -19.59 13.41
C ASP A 353 -19.65 -18.55 13.01
N GLU A 354 -19.77 -17.43 13.70
CA GLU A 354 -20.72 -16.35 13.36
C GLU A 354 -20.37 -15.68 12.03
N GLN A 355 -19.09 -15.45 11.75
CA GLN A 355 -18.62 -14.91 10.47
C GLN A 355 -18.83 -15.94 9.34
N LEU A 356 -18.72 -17.23 9.63
CA LEU A 356 -18.92 -18.30 8.66
C LEU A 356 -20.36 -18.33 8.14
N SER A 357 -21.35 -17.98 8.96
CA SER A 357 -22.77 -17.92 8.58
C SER A 357 -23.07 -16.76 7.61
N GLU A 358 -22.38 -15.65 7.73
CA GLU A 358 -22.47 -14.51 6.80
C GLU A 358 -21.70 -14.79 5.51
N LEU A 359 -20.50 -15.36 5.59
CA LEU A 359 -19.70 -15.75 4.43
C LEU A 359 -20.43 -16.74 3.51
N LYS A 360 -21.22 -17.66 4.09
CA LYS A 360 -22.06 -18.61 3.30
C LYS A 360 -23.16 -17.96 2.47
N LYS A 361 -23.53 -16.71 2.79
CA LYS A 361 -24.55 -15.92 2.05
C LYS A 361 -23.93 -15.06 0.95
N MET A 362 -22.62 -14.92 0.93
CA MET A 362 -21.89 -14.07 -0.02
C MET A 362 -21.66 -14.77 -1.36
N ASN A 363 -21.61 -13.99 -2.43
CA ASN A 363 -21.26 -14.51 -3.74
C ASN A 363 -19.73 -14.80 -3.84
N LYS A 364 -19.35 -15.56 -4.87
CA LYS A 364 -17.96 -16.00 -5.08
C LYS A 364 -16.96 -14.85 -5.17
N SER A 365 -17.34 -13.72 -5.77
CA SER A 365 -16.47 -12.55 -5.92
C SER A 365 -16.24 -11.83 -4.59
N GLU A 366 -17.28 -11.71 -3.77
CA GLU A 366 -17.19 -11.14 -2.42
C GLU A 366 -16.30 -12.00 -1.52
N LEU A 367 -16.47 -13.32 -1.57
CA LEU A 367 -15.61 -14.26 -0.83
C LEU A 367 -14.14 -14.19 -1.26
N ILE A 368 -13.88 -14.12 -2.57
CA ILE A 368 -12.52 -13.96 -3.10
C ILE A 368 -11.90 -12.64 -2.63
N ASN A 369 -12.65 -11.54 -2.63
CA ASN A 369 -12.17 -10.25 -2.14
C ASN A 369 -11.85 -10.27 -0.64
N ILE A 370 -12.68 -10.93 0.18
CA ILE A 370 -12.41 -11.10 1.62
C ILE A 370 -11.17 -11.97 1.82
N ILE A 371 -11.05 -13.09 1.13
CA ILE A 371 -9.89 -13.99 1.20
C ILE A 371 -8.61 -13.24 0.78
N ASN A 372 -8.65 -12.47 -0.29
CA ASN A 372 -7.51 -11.68 -0.74
C ASN A 372 -7.14 -10.61 0.30
N ARG A 373 -8.11 -9.91 0.86
CA ARG A 373 -7.89 -8.88 1.90
C ARG A 373 -7.29 -9.48 3.18
N ILE A 374 -7.80 -10.64 3.64
CA ILE A 374 -7.23 -11.35 4.80
C ILE A 374 -5.80 -11.81 4.47
N ARG A 375 -5.57 -12.37 3.28
CA ARG A 375 -4.26 -12.86 2.86
C ARG A 375 -3.22 -11.74 2.75
N ASP A 376 -3.63 -10.57 2.26
CA ASP A 376 -2.70 -9.49 1.90
C ASP A 376 -2.42 -8.54 3.08
N ASN A 377 -3.26 -8.54 4.13
CA ASN A 377 -3.16 -7.58 5.24
C ASN A 377 -2.76 -8.18 6.60
N VAL A 378 -2.70 -9.51 6.73
CA VAL A 378 -2.29 -10.13 8.00
C VAL A 378 -0.82 -10.52 7.94
N PRO A 379 0.06 -9.96 8.79
CA PRO A 379 1.42 -10.44 8.94
C PRO A 379 1.41 -11.91 9.38
N THR A 380 1.90 -12.79 8.54
CA THR A 380 2.04 -14.22 8.84
C THR A 380 3.51 -14.61 8.74
N THR A 381 3.89 -15.74 9.33
CA THR A 381 5.23 -16.32 9.16
C THR A 381 5.51 -16.83 7.75
N VAL A 382 4.49 -16.83 6.87
CA VAL A 382 4.60 -17.25 5.46
C VAL A 382 4.36 -16.06 4.55
N ILE A 383 5.41 -15.56 3.93
CA ILE A 383 5.40 -14.40 3.04
C ILE A 383 5.45 -14.88 1.59
N ARG A 384 4.58 -14.31 0.74
CA ARG A 384 4.54 -14.63 -0.70
C ARG A 384 4.86 -13.38 -1.49
N GLU A 385 6.10 -13.31 -1.99
CA GLU A 385 6.55 -12.25 -2.88
C GLU A 385 7.17 -12.87 -4.13
N ASN A 386 6.84 -12.34 -5.28
CA ASN A 386 7.35 -12.84 -6.54
C ASN A 386 8.80 -12.43 -6.72
N LYS A 387 9.64 -13.40 -7.11
CA LYS A 387 11.00 -13.09 -7.55
C LYS A 387 10.89 -12.39 -8.92
N PRO A 388 11.66 -11.31 -9.17
CA PRO A 388 11.68 -10.65 -10.47
C PRO A 388 11.95 -11.64 -11.60
N THR A 389 11.18 -11.53 -12.69
CA THR A 389 11.20 -12.51 -13.80
C THR A 389 12.39 -12.36 -14.74
N SER A 390 13.14 -11.26 -14.66
CA SER A 390 14.26 -10.96 -15.57
C SER A 390 15.66 -11.39 -15.07
N ASN A 391 15.75 -12.12 -13.95
CA ASN A 391 17.03 -12.49 -13.35
C ASN A 391 17.46 -13.91 -13.71
N ASP A 392 17.98 -14.08 -14.92
CA ASP A 392 18.60 -15.35 -15.35
C ASP A 392 20.06 -15.51 -14.85
N ILE A 393 20.65 -14.45 -14.28
CA ILE A 393 22.11 -14.38 -13.99
C ILE A 393 22.43 -14.29 -12.49
N HIS A 394 21.55 -13.70 -11.64
CA HIS A 394 21.80 -13.60 -10.20
C HIS A 394 20.68 -14.21 -9.34
N PRO A 395 20.79 -15.46 -8.93
CA PRO A 395 19.76 -16.15 -8.14
C PRO A 395 19.59 -15.63 -6.70
N THR A 396 20.40 -14.66 -6.26
CA THR A 396 20.46 -14.21 -4.86
C THR A 396 19.85 -12.83 -4.60
N MET A 397 19.46 -12.04 -5.63
CA MET A 397 18.86 -10.72 -5.41
C MET A 397 17.48 -10.85 -4.74
N LYS A 398 17.30 -10.18 -3.60
CA LYS A 398 16.00 -10.13 -2.91
C LYS A 398 15.09 -9.09 -3.55
N PRO A 399 13.80 -9.38 -3.73
CA PRO A 399 12.82 -8.41 -4.24
C PRO A 399 12.73 -7.18 -3.33
N VAL A 400 12.72 -5.98 -3.92
CA VAL A 400 12.55 -4.72 -3.18
C VAL A 400 11.26 -4.70 -2.35
N PRO A 401 10.09 -5.16 -2.88
CA PRO A 401 8.86 -5.23 -2.09
C PRO A 401 8.96 -6.11 -0.85
N LEU A 402 9.68 -7.24 -0.91
CA LEU A 402 9.90 -8.13 0.24
C LEU A 402 10.70 -7.42 1.35
N ILE A 403 11.78 -6.76 0.98
CA ILE A 403 12.61 -6.00 1.93
C ILE A 403 11.82 -4.84 2.53
N ALA A 404 11.09 -4.10 1.69
CA ALA A 404 10.23 -3.00 2.13
C ALA A 404 9.12 -3.46 3.08
N TYR A 405 8.54 -4.64 2.87
CA TYR A 405 7.57 -5.24 3.78
C TYR A 405 8.15 -5.41 5.20
N PHE A 406 9.35 -5.95 5.34
CA PHE A 406 10.00 -6.10 6.65
C PHE A 406 10.34 -4.74 7.28
N ILE A 407 10.87 -3.81 6.48
CA ILE A 407 11.23 -2.47 6.93
C ILE A 407 9.99 -1.75 7.50
N THR A 408 8.88 -1.75 6.77
CA THR A 408 7.66 -1.03 7.19
C THR A 408 7.00 -1.66 8.41
N ASN A 409 7.09 -2.99 8.59
CA ASN A 409 6.55 -3.66 9.76
C ASN A 409 7.30 -3.32 11.06
N SER A 410 8.62 -3.07 10.99
CA SER A 410 9.47 -2.92 12.18
C SER A 410 10.12 -1.55 12.33
N THR A 411 9.78 -0.58 11.48
CA THR A 411 10.29 0.80 11.55
C THR A 411 9.21 1.81 11.17
N ARG A 412 9.41 3.07 11.62
CA ARG A 412 8.65 4.24 11.19
C ARG A 412 9.39 4.96 10.06
N GLU A 413 8.69 5.83 9.33
CA GLU A 413 9.33 6.74 8.40
C GLU A 413 10.36 7.62 9.13
N GLY A 414 11.52 7.80 8.51
CA GLY A 414 12.67 8.49 9.11
C GLY A 414 13.61 7.61 9.94
N ASP A 415 13.20 6.39 10.34
CA ASP A 415 14.07 5.47 11.10
C ASP A 415 15.25 4.98 10.26
N SER A 416 16.26 4.45 10.96
CA SER A 416 17.52 3.95 10.40
C SER A 416 17.49 2.44 10.21
N VAL A 417 17.94 1.98 9.04
CA VAL A 417 18.01 0.55 8.66
C VAL A 417 19.44 0.20 8.29
N MET A 418 19.98 -0.86 8.88
CA MET A 418 21.33 -1.34 8.58
C MET A 418 21.27 -2.65 7.80
N ASP A 419 22.10 -2.74 6.75
CA ASP A 419 22.38 -3.96 6.02
C ASP A 419 23.91 -4.17 5.97
N ILE A 420 24.38 -5.28 6.52
CA ILE A 420 25.82 -5.54 6.68
C ILE A 420 26.39 -6.47 5.60
N PHE A 421 25.55 -6.88 4.64
CA PHE A 421 25.89 -7.64 3.45
C PHE A 421 25.00 -7.17 2.30
N CYS A 422 25.24 -5.93 1.84
CA CYS A 422 24.32 -5.22 0.93
C CYS A 422 24.09 -5.89 -0.42
N GLY A 423 25.07 -6.66 -0.91
CA GLY A 423 24.97 -7.35 -2.20
C GLY A 423 24.59 -6.41 -3.34
N SER A 424 23.41 -6.61 -3.90
CA SER A 424 22.85 -5.77 -4.99
C SER A 424 22.17 -4.47 -4.53
N GLY A 425 22.08 -4.18 -3.21
CA GLY A 425 21.53 -2.94 -2.66
C GLY A 425 20.00 -2.85 -2.60
N SER A 426 19.29 -3.97 -2.63
CA SER A 426 17.81 -3.98 -2.51
C SER A 426 17.32 -3.26 -1.26
N THR A 427 18.06 -3.34 -0.14
CA THR A 427 17.75 -2.64 1.11
C THR A 427 17.83 -1.12 0.95
N ILE A 428 18.79 -0.60 0.19
CA ILE A 428 18.93 0.84 -0.05
C ILE A 428 17.75 1.36 -0.88
N ILE A 429 17.37 0.65 -1.94
CA ILE A 429 16.21 1.01 -2.76
C ILE A 429 14.91 0.92 -1.96
N ALA A 430 14.73 -0.13 -1.15
CA ALA A 430 13.56 -0.26 -0.28
C ALA A 430 13.46 0.90 0.73
N CYS A 431 14.59 1.31 1.34
CA CYS A 431 14.64 2.47 2.22
C CYS A 431 14.34 3.78 1.49
N GLU A 432 14.82 3.94 0.25
CA GLU A 432 14.50 5.12 -0.57
C GLU A 432 12.98 5.20 -0.81
N GLN A 433 12.35 4.10 -1.23
CA GLN A 433 10.91 4.04 -1.50
C GLN A 433 10.04 4.20 -0.26
N THR A 434 10.54 3.83 0.92
CA THR A 434 9.75 3.82 2.17
C THR A 434 10.07 4.98 3.11
N GLY A 435 10.93 5.93 2.72
CA GLY A 435 11.27 7.09 3.54
C GLY A 435 12.17 6.80 4.74
N ARG A 436 12.91 5.67 4.71
CA ARG A 436 13.91 5.30 5.75
C ARG A 436 15.31 5.65 5.29
N THR A 437 16.27 5.66 6.22
CA THR A 437 17.69 5.88 5.91
C THR A 437 18.46 4.56 6.01
N ALA A 438 19.07 4.15 4.91
CA ALA A 438 19.89 2.94 4.86
C ALA A 438 21.34 3.24 5.23
N TYR A 439 21.95 2.31 5.96
CA TYR A 439 23.35 2.27 6.32
C TYR A 439 23.92 0.90 5.92
N GLY A 440 24.64 0.89 4.80
CA GLY A 440 25.11 -0.33 4.14
C GLY A 440 26.58 -0.62 4.38
N ILE A 441 26.93 -1.92 4.47
CA ILE A 441 28.30 -2.42 4.40
C ILE A 441 28.35 -3.48 3.29
N GLU A 442 29.29 -3.35 2.38
CA GLU A 442 29.55 -4.32 1.32
C GLU A 442 31.06 -4.50 1.12
N LEU A 443 31.50 -5.74 1.04
CA LEU A 443 32.92 -6.08 0.94
C LEU A 443 33.46 -5.94 -0.48
N ASP A 444 32.67 -6.37 -1.48
CA ASP A 444 33.12 -6.37 -2.87
C ASP A 444 32.88 -5.01 -3.53
N LYS A 445 33.93 -4.37 -4.01
CA LYS A 445 33.88 -3.08 -4.72
C LYS A 445 32.95 -3.10 -5.90
N ARG A 446 32.86 -4.20 -6.63
CA ARG A 446 31.98 -4.32 -7.80
C ARG A 446 30.51 -4.26 -7.41
N TYR A 447 30.15 -4.86 -6.27
CA TYR A 447 28.81 -4.70 -5.73
C TYR A 447 28.57 -3.31 -5.21
N CYS A 448 29.57 -2.65 -4.59
CA CYS A 448 29.45 -1.23 -4.23
C CYS A 448 29.21 -0.34 -5.48
N ASP A 449 29.94 -0.57 -6.56
CA ASP A 449 29.75 0.13 -7.83
C ASP A 449 28.35 -0.13 -8.42
N ALA A 450 27.86 -1.37 -8.38
CA ALA A 450 26.52 -1.73 -8.82
C ALA A 450 25.42 -1.06 -7.96
N ILE A 451 25.61 -0.99 -6.64
CA ILE A 451 24.69 -0.28 -5.72
C ILE A 451 24.62 1.21 -6.09
N ILE A 452 25.76 1.83 -6.36
CA ILE A 452 25.84 3.25 -6.75
C ILE A 452 25.08 3.48 -8.06
N ASP A 453 25.37 2.71 -9.11
CA ASP A 453 24.73 2.82 -10.42
C ASP A 453 23.21 2.61 -10.32
N ARG A 454 22.79 1.58 -9.56
CA ARG A 454 21.38 1.28 -9.29
C ARG A 454 20.67 2.45 -8.63
N TRP A 455 21.25 2.98 -7.54
CA TRP A 455 20.65 4.07 -6.80
C TRP A 455 20.61 5.37 -7.61
N GLN A 456 21.65 5.67 -8.38
CA GLN A 456 21.66 6.84 -9.27
C GLN A 456 20.60 6.75 -10.38
N LYS A 457 20.43 5.58 -11.00
CA LYS A 457 19.38 5.34 -11.98
C LYS A 457 17.98 5.48 -11.38
N PHE A 458 17.79 5.01 -10.15
CA PHE A 458 16.52 5.08 -9.46
C PHE A 458 16.18 6.49 -8.99
N SER A 459 17.11 7.16 -8.31
CA SER A 459 16.89 8.47 -7.66
C SER A 459 17.06 9.66 -8.60
N GLY A 460 17.84 9.51 -9.68
CA GLY A 460 18.27 10.61 -10.54
C GLY A 460 19.32 11.53 -9.89
N LEU A 461 19.85 11.18 -8.70
CA LEU A 461 20.80 12.02 -7.96
C LEU A 461 22.26 11.53 -8.13
N ASN A 462 23.22 12.40 -7.86
CA ASN A 462 24.64 12.06 -7.81
C ASN A 462 25.05 11.58 -6.42
N ILE A 463 26.11 10.76 -6.36
CA ILE A 463 26.72 10.30 -5.11
C ILE A 463 27.82 11.27 -4.66
N GLU A 464 28.23 11.13 -3.41
CA GLU A 464 29.36 11.83 -2.81
C GLU A 464 30.26 10.84 -2.05
N ILE A 465 31.57 10.81 -2.33
CA ILE A 465 32.53 10.07 -1.49
C ILE A 465 32.93 10.98 -0.35
N VAL A 466 32.48 10.66 0.87
CA VAL A 466 32.59 11.52 2.06
C VAL A 466 33.79 11.16 2.96
N GLY A 467 34.51 10.09 2.65
CA GLY A 467 35.70 9.65 3.40
C GLY A 467 36.19 8.28 2.98
N ASN A 468 37.23 7.83 3.66
CA ASN A 468 37.77 6.47 3.57
C ASN A 468 38.18 5.97 4.95
N ILE A 469 37.83 4.73 5.30
CA ILE A 469 38.13 4.15 6.64
C ILE A 469 39.60 3.86 6.89
N ASN A 470 40.43 3.86 5.86
CA ASN A 470 41.87 3.56 5.93
C ASN A 470 42.74 4.84 6.06
N VAL A 471 42.11 6.03 6.07
CA VAL A 471 42.80 7.34 6.14
C VAL A 471 42.54 8.06 7.46
#